data_11eadcf557ccc0d1adbbba39e3e90bb5
#
_entry.id   11eadcf557ccc0d1adbbba39e3e90bb5
#
_cell.length_a   1.000
_cell.length_b   1.000
_cell.length_c   1.000
_cell.angle_alpha   90.00
_cell.angle_beta   90.00
_cell.angle_gamma   90.00
#
_symmetry.space_group_name_H-M   'P 1'
#
loop_
_entity.id
_entity.type
_entity.pdbx_description
1 polymer ?
#
loop_
_entity_poly.entity_id
_entity_poly.type
_entity_poly.pdbx_seq_one_letter_code
_entity_poly.pdbx_strand_id
1 'polypeptide(L)'
;MDLKGKTILLTGANGGIGTALGKLLAEQGCKLVLCSLSRESLEKLERDLAASGNTNSHSIIAADISSSEDRHRIASGCEALGGIDVLINLAGVLDFNLFEEQSPEIIERTIRINLLSPMLLCHELLPQLKLKEKAKVLNVGSIFGSIGHPGFVAYCASKAGMKTFTEALSRELADSNISVSYIAPRATATALNSDRVNEMNKALGNNTDTPDYVASQIISHLQWDKALSYIGWPEKFFVRLNALLPSVVHKALIKNLGLIKQYARS
;
A
#
# COMPACT_ATOMS: atom_id res chain seq x y z
N MET A 1 9.94 -9.49 -12.42
CA MET A 1 11.01 -10.29 -11.76
C MET A 1 10.48 -11.68 -11.43
N ASP A 2 11.33 -12.71 -11.39
CA ASP A 2 10.96 -14.01 -10.81
C ASP A 2 10.87 -13.87 -9.29
N LEU A 3 9.79 -14.37 -8.71
CA LEU A 3 9.51 -14.25 -7.27
C LEU A 3 9.99 -15.48 -6.48
N LYS A 4 10.22 -16.61 -7.14
CA LYS A 4 10.61 -17.87 -6.48
C LYS A 4 11.90 -17.72 -5.68
N GLY A 5 11.85 -18.09 -4.40
CA GLY A 5 12.98 -18.00 -3.48
C GLY A 5 13.33 -16.58 -2.99
N LYS A 6 12.64 -15.54 -3.44
CA LYS A 6 12.85 -14.16 -3.00
C LYS A 6 12.40 -13.94 -1.58
N THR A 7 13.15 -13.17 -0.82
CA THR A 7 12.80 -12.71 0.53
C THR A 7 12.09 -11.37 0.43
N ILE A 8 10.86 -11.31 0.92
CA ILE A 8 9.96 -10.15 0.76
C ILE A 8 9.53 -9.63 2.12
N LEU A 9 9.84 -8.38 2.43
CA LEU A 9 9.24 -7.66 3.55
C LEU A 9 7.89 -7.08 3.12
N LEU A 10 6.82 -7.51 3.80
CA LEU A 10 5.45 -7.03 3.58
C LEU A 10 4.97 -6.27 4.81
N THR A 11 4.85 -4.95 4.73
CA THR A 11 4.22 -4.13 5.78
C THR A 11 2.70 -4.16 5.67
N GLY A 12 1.98 -4.09 6.78
CA GLY A 12 0.51 -4.21 6.78
C GLY A 12 0.02 -5.62 6.43
N ALA A 13 0.82 -6.63 6.74
CA ALA A 13 0.60 -8.03 6.34
C ALA A 13 -0.72 -8.63 6.85
N ASN A 14 -1.23 -8.17 8.01
CA ASN A 14 -2.49 -8.63 8.61
C ASN A 14 -3.74 -7.88 8.08
N GLY A 15 -3.58 -6.87 7.22
CA GLY A 15 -4.70 -6.19 6.56
C GLY A 15 -5.36 -7.07 5.50
N GLY A 16 -6.56 -6.67 5.01
CA GLY A 16 -7.28 -7.47 4.02
C GLY A 16 -6.46 -7.79 2.77
N ILE A 17 -5.87 -6.77 2.13
CA ILE A 17 -4.97 -6.97 0.97
C ILE A 17 -3.69 -7.70 1.41
N GLY A 18 -3.11 -7.36 2.57
CA GLY A 18 -1.86 -7.94 3.07
C GLY A 18 -1.97 -9.46 3.28
N THR A 19 -3.07 -9.91 3.88
CA THR A 19 -3.35 -11.34 4.10
C THR A 19 -3.50 -12.09 2.77
N ALA A 20 -4.27 -11.55 1.83
CA ALA A 20 -4.43 -12.16 0.51
C ALA A 20 -3.11 -12.18 -0.27
N LEU A 21 -2.36 -11.09 -0.23
CA LEU A 21 -1.06 -10.97 -0.90
C LEU A 21 -0.02 -11.92 -0.29
N GLY A 22 0.02 -12.02 1.04
CA GLY A 22 0.92 -12.95 1.74
C GLY A 22 0.70 -14.40 1.28
N LYS A 23 -0.56 -14.83 1.15
CA LYS A 23 -0.90 -16.17 0.63
C LYS A 23 -0.39 -16.38 -0.79
N LEU A 24 -0.70 -15.47 -1.71
CA LEU A 24 -0.25 -15.57 -3.10
C LEU A 24 1.27 -15.52 -3.25
N LEU A 25 1.99 -14.71 -2.45
CA LEU A 25 3.44 -14.66 -2.45
C LEU A 25 4.05 -15.98 -1.94
N ALA A 26 3.46 -16.54 -0.91
CA ALA A 26 3.87 -17.84 -0.38
C ALA A 26 3.68 -18.96 -1.42
N GLU A 27 2.55 -18.99 -2.14
CA GLU A 27 2.28 -19.92 -3.26
C GLU A 27 3.28 -19.75 -4.41
N GLN A 28 3.80 -18.53 -4.63
CA GLN A 28 4.89 -18.28 -5.59
C GLN A 28 6.26 -18.75 -5.10
N GLY A 29 6.36 -19.34 -3.92
CA GLY A 29 7.60 -19.83 -3.35
C GLY A 29 8.49 -18.76 -2.72
N CYS A 30 7.91 -17.60 -2.32
CA CYS A 30 8.63 -16.55 -1.62
C CYS A 30 8.89 -16.89 -0.15
N LYS A 31 9.94 -16.33 0.43
CA LYS A 31 10.16 -16.23 1.87
C LYS A 31 9.60 -14.87 2.33
N LEU A 32 8.74 -14.86 3.35
CA LEU A 32 8.09 -13.63 3.78
C LEU A 32 8.61 -13.19 5.14
N VAL A 33 8.84 -11.89 5.26
CA VAL A 33 8.95 -11.16 6.52
C VAL A 33 7.66 -10.37 6.67
N LEU A 34 6.73 -10.90 7.46
CA LEU A 34 5.41 -10.34 7.69
C LEU A 34 5.47 -9.29 8.79
N CYS A 35 5.14 -8.04 8.47
CA CYS A 35 5.22 -6.93 9.42
C CYS A 35 3.85 -6.27 9.62
N SER A 36 3.43 -6.12 10.86
CA SER A 36 2.28 -5.30 11.29
C SER A 36 2.32 -5.05 12.81
N LEU A 37 1.34 -4.31 13.33
CA LEU A 37 1.24 -3.98 14.76
C LEU A 37 0.90 -5.21 15.65
N SER A 38 -0.02 -6.06 15.20
CA SER A 38 -0.54 -7.17 16.00
C SER A 38 0.27 -8.44 15.78
N ARG A 39 1.03 -8.85 16.81
CA ARG A 39 1.76 -10.12 16.82
C ARG A 39 0.82 -11.31 16.67
N GLU A 40 -0.30 -11.33 17.38
CA GLU A 40 -1.29 -12.41 17.32
C GLU A 40 -1.83 -12.62 15.90
N SER A 41 -2.18 -11.53 15.23
CA SER A 41 -2.66 -11.59 13.84
C SER A 41 -1.59 -12.07 12.85
N LEU A 42 -0.32 -11.72 13.09
CA LEU A 42 0.81 -12.21 12.28
C LEU A 42 1.05 -13.71 12.50
N GLU A 43 1.03 -14.17 13.76
CA GLU A 43 1.17 -15.59 14.10
C GLU A 43 0.03 -16.44 13.52
N LYS A 44 -1.20 -15.89 13.50
CA LYS A 44 -2.31 -16.53 12.79
C LYS A 44 -2.03 -16.65 11.29
N LEU A 45 -1.63 -15.57 10.66
CA LEU A 45 -1.31 -15.58 9.23
C LEU A 45 -0.18 -16.55 8.91
N GLU A 46 0.89 -16.57 9.72
CA GLU A 46 2.01 -17.50 9.55
C GLU A 46 1.56 -18.97 9.64
N ARG A 47 0.70 -19.31 10.61
CA ARG A 47 0.09 -20.65 10.72
C ARG A 47 -0.76 -21.00 9.50
N ASP A 48 -1.57 -20.04 9.01
CA ASP A 48 -2.41 -20.25 7.83
C ASP A 48 -1.55 -20.51 6.58
N LEU A 49 -0.41 -19.81 6.44
CA LEU A 49 0.55 -20.04 5.36
C LEU A 49 1.21 -21.41 5.45
N ALA A 50 1.62 -21.84 6.63
CA ALA A 50 2.22 -23.15 6.86
C ALA A 50 1.21 -24.29 6.56
N ALA A 51 -0.05 -24.12 6.95
CA ALA A 51 -1.11 -25.11 6.71
C ALA A 51 -1.46 -25.29 5.22
N SER A 52 -1.17 -24.30 4.38
CA SER A 52 -1.40 -24.37 2.91
C SER A 52 -0.36 -25.23 2.15
N GLY A 53 0.54 -25.91 2.85
CA GLY A 53 1.56 -26.78 2.26
C GLY A 53 2.82 -26.03 1.80
N ASN A 54 2.96 -24.76 2.16
CA ASN A 54 4.16 -23.99 1.88
C ASN A 54 5.30 -24.44 2.80
N THR A 55 6.39 -24.94 2.23
CA THR A 55 7.59 -25.42 2.95
C THR A 55 8.59 -24.31 3.26
N ASN A 56 8.36 -23.09 2.78
CA ASN A 56 9.24 -21.96 3.06
C ASN A 56 9.04 -21.47 4.50
N SER A 57 10.13 -21.17 5.20
CA SER A 57 10.05 -20.50 6.50
C SER A 57 9.66 -19.04 6.29
N HIS A 58 8.61 -18.61 6.96
CA HIS A 58 8.23 -17.20 7.05
C HIS A 58 8.66 -16.66 8.42
N SER A 59 8.87 -15.36 8.51
CA SER A 59 9.22 -14.67 9.75
C SER A 59 8.21 -13.58 10.03
N ILE A 60 7.95 -13.31 11.31
CA ILE A 60 7.04 -12.24 11.75
C ILE A 60 7.81 -11.16 12.51
N ILE A 61 7.49 -9.90 12.26
CA ILE A 61 8.00 -8.75 13.03
C ILE A 61 6.79 -7.88 13.42
N ALA A 62 6.38 -8.01 14.68
CA ALA A 62 5.35 -7.12 15.22
C ALA A 62 5.99 -5.76 15.52
N ALA A 63 5.61 -4.72 14.77
CA ALA A 63 6.26 -3.42 14.80
C ALA A 63 5.32 -2.29 14.35
N ASP A 64 5.49 -1.11 14.96
CA ASP A 64 4.91 0.14 14.50
C ASP A 64 5.90 0.85 13.57
N ILE A 65 5.62 0.87 12.28
CA ILE A 65 6.48 1.53 11.29
C ILE A 65 6.62 3.04 11.55
N SER A 66 5.77 3.66 12.36
CA SER A 66 5.87 5.07 12.74
C SER A 66 6.94 5.32 13.81
N SER A 67 7.32 4.29 14.58
CA SER A 67 8.39 4.33 15.58
C SER A 67 9.77 4.16 14.90
N SER A 68 10.72 5.01 15.25
CA SER A 68 12.11 4.89 14.78
C SER A 68 12.76 3.61 15.30
N GLU A 69 12.56 3.29 16.58
CA GLU A 69 13.09 2.06 17.21
C GLU A 69 12.59 0.81 16.49
N ASP A 70 11.29 0.77 16.21
CA ASP A 70 10.69 -0.37 15.52
C ASP A 70 11.17 -0.50 14.06
N ARG A 71 11.37 0.60 13.33
CA ARG A 71 11.97 0.53 11.98
C ARG A 71 13.39 -0.01 12.01
N HIS A 72 14.22 0.41 12.97
CA HIS A 72 15.56 -0.17 13.17
C HIS A 72 15.49 -1.67 13.47
N ARG A 73 14.52 -2.08 14.29
CA ARG A 73 14.28 -3.52 14.59
C ARG A 73 13.83 -4.29 13.36
N ILE A 74 13.00 -3.69 12.49
CA ILE A 74 12.63 -4.30 11.20
C ILE A 74 13.88 -4.46 10.33
N ALA A 75 14.68 -3.41 10.18
CA ALA A 75 15.88 -3.44 9.35
C ALA A 75 16.90 -4.48 9.82
N SER A 76 17.20 -4.52 11.12
CA SER A 76 18.09 -5.51 11.73
C SER A 76 17.54 -6.94 11.63
N GLY A 77 16.23 -7.11 11.80
CA GLY A 77 15.58 -8.41 11.62
C GLY A 77 15.67 -8.92 10.18
N CYS A 78 15.51 -8.04 9.20
CA CYS A 78 15.71 -8.38 7.79
C CYS A 78 17.18 -8.74 7.50
N GLU A 79 18.13 -8.00 8.06
CA GLU A 79 19.56 -8.27 7.90
C GLU A 79 19.97 -9.63 8.46
N ALA A 80 19.45 -9.99 9.65
CA ALA A 80 19.69 -11.29 10.27
C ALA A 80 19.19 -12.48 9.43
N LEU A 81 18.21 -12.25 8.55
CA LEU A 81 17.70 -13.23 7.58
C LEU A 81 18.49 -13.24 6.25
N GLY A 82 19.60 -12.51 6.15
CA GLY A 82 20.40 -12.36 4.94
C GLY A 82 19.90 -11.24 4.01
N GLY A 83 19.10 -10.31 4.51
CA GLY A 83 18.53 -9.18 3.78
C GLY A 83 17.33 -9.55 2.91
N ILE A 84 16.62 -8.53 2.45
CA ILE A 84 15.42 -8.68 1.61
C ILE A 84 15.71 -8.39 0.14
N ASP A 85 15.00 -9.06 -0.75
CA ASP A 85 15.01 -8.77 -2.20
C ASP A 85 13.92 -7.75 -2.57
N VAL A 86 12.80 -7.76 -1.84
CA VAL A 86 11.66 -6.89 -2.13
C VAL A 86 11.12 -6.27 -0.85
N LEU A 87 10.90 -4.95 -0.88
CA LEU A 87 10.11 -4.21 0.10
C LEU A 87 8.74 -3.91 -0.50
N ILE A 88 7.66 -4.32 0.18
CA ILE A 88 6.29 -3.94 -0.16
C ILE A 88 5.73 -3.04 0.94
N ASN A 89 5.64 -1.75 0.67
CA ASN A 89 4.98 -0.78 1.54
C ASN A 89 3.47 -0.82 1.28
N LEU A 90 2.76 -1.58 2.11
CA LEU A 90 1.29 -1.74 2.04
C LEU A 90 0.58 -1.18 3.27
N ALA A 91 1.27 -1.05 4.42
CA ALA A 91 0.69 -0.47 5.62
C ALA A 91 0.09 0.91 5.35
N GLY A 92 -1.08 1.18 5.90
CA GLY A 92 -1.74 2.46 5.76
C GLY A 92 -2.98 2.59 6.63
N VAL A 93 -3.40 3.83 6.82
CA VAL A 93 -4.61 4.22 7.55
C VAL A 93 -5.46 5.12 6.66
N LEU A 94 -6.74 5.12 6.91
CA LEU A 94 -7.74 5.94 6.22
C LEU A 94 -8.61 6.62 7.27
N ASP A 95 -8.91 7.89 7.06
CA ASP A 95 -9.94 8.61 7.77
C ASP A 95 -10.87 9.27 6.75
N PHE A 96 -12.19 9.15 6.98
CA PHE A 96 -13.23 9.72 6.14
C PHE A 96 -14.06 10.71 6.96
N ASN A 97 -13.67 11.96 6.87
CA ASN A 97 -14.34 13.09 7.52
C ASN A 97 -14.13 14.37 6.69
N LEU A 98 -14.98 15.39 6.90
CA LEU A 98 -14.69 16.71 6.35
C LEU A 98 -13.41 17.25 6.98
N PHE A 99 -12.61 17.99 6.21
CA PHE A 99 -11.29 18.45 6.67
C PHE A 99 -11.38 19.33 7.93
N GLU A 100 -12.41 20.15 8.03
CA GLU A 100 -12.69 20.99 9.20
C GLU A 100 -13.05 20.18 10.47
N GLU A 101 -13.44 18.91 10.29
CA GLU A 101 -13.86 18.00 11.37
C GLU A 101 -12.76 16.98 11.73
N GLN A 102 -11.67 16.92 10.93
CA GLN A 102 -10.51 16.07 11.25
C GLN A 102 -9.67 16.71 12.36
N SER A 103 -9.33 15.93 13.39
CA SER A 103 -8.39 16.43 14.39
C SER A 103 -6.96 16.52 13.82
N PRO A 104 -6.13 17.45 14.31
CA PRO A 104 -4.72 17.56 13.92
C PRO A 104 -3.96 16.23 14.06
N GLU A 105 -4.24 15.47 15.11
CA GLU A 105 -3.58 14.18 15.41
C GLU A 105 -3.90 13.13 14.34
N ILE A 106 -5.14 13.11 13.82
CA ILE A 106 -5.55 12.21 12.72
C ILE A 106 -4.84 12.60 11.42
N ILE A 107 -4.74 13.91 11.13
CA ILE A 107 -4.03 14.41 9.96
C ILE A 107 -2.55 14.00 10.03
N GLU A 108 -1.88 14.31 11.15
CA GLU A 108 -0.47 13.95 11.37
C GLU A 108 -0.26 12.44 11.28
N ARG A 109 -1.10 11.64 11.93
CA ARG A 109 -1.03 10.18 11.90
C ARG A 109 -1.17 9.66 10.48
N THR A 110 -2.09 10.21 9.69
CA THR A 110 -2.30 9.81 8.29
C THR A 110 -1.07 10.09 7.44
N ILE A 111 -0.47 11.26 7.53
CA ILE A 111 0.76 11.61 6.80
C ILE A 111 1.93 10.76 7.31
N ARG A 112 2.06 10.59 8.62
CA ARG A 112 3.13 9.80 9.24
C ARG A 112 3.11 8.35 8.75
N ILE A 113 1.98 7.66 8.84
CA ILE A 113 1.89 6.24 8.51
C ILE A 113 1.90 6.00 6.99
N ASN A 114 1.16 6.81 6.22
CA ASN A 114 0.99 6.55 4.78
C ASN A 114 2.14 7.07 3.92
N LEU A 115 2.95 8.00 4.42
CA LEU A 115 4.00 8.65 3.63
C LEU A 115 5.36 8.63 4.35
N LEU A 116 5.47 9.28 5.51
CA LEU A 116 6.77 9.48 6.16
C LEU A 116 7.41 8.15 6.58
N SER A 117 6.65 7.27 7.23
CA SER A 117 7.16 5.99 7.75
C SER A 117 7.67 5.06 6.64
N PRO A 118 6.94 4.82 5.53
CA PRO A 118 7.49 4.03 4.43
C PRO A 118 8.68 4.68 3.72
N MET A 119 8.78 6.02 3.67
CA MET A 119 9.98 6.71 3.18
C MET A 119 11.18 6.39 4.06
N LEU A 120 11.03 6.53 5.39
CA LEU A 120 12.10 6.27 6.36
C LEU A 120 12.48 4.78 6.38
N LEU A 121 11.50 3.87 6.35
CA LEU A 121 11.78 2.44 6.27
C LEU A 121 12.51 2.08 4.97
N CYS A 122 12.12 2.64 3.85
CA CYS A 122 12.82 2.48 2.59
C CYS A 122 14.28 2.96 2.72
N HIS A 123 14.51 4.15 3.28
CA HIS A 123 15.85 4.70 3.50
C HIS A 123 16.72 3.75 4.35
N GLU A 124 16.18 3.20 5.44
CA GLU A 124 16.91 2.28 6.32
C GLU A 124 17.24 0.94 5.64
N LEU A 125 16.40 0.48 4.68
CA LEU A 125 16.56 -0.79 3.98
C LEU A 125 17.38 -0.68 2.67
N LEU A 126 17.59 0.52 2.12
CA LEU A 126 18.37 0.71 0.89
C LEU A 126 19.74 0.05 0.91
N PRO A 127 20.55 0.10 2.01
CA PRO A 127 21.84 -0.56 2.06
C PRO A 127 21.74 -2.08 1.82
N GLN A 128 20.74 -2.76 2.41
CA GLN A 128 20.53 -4.20 2.23
C GLN A 128 20.07 -4.53 0.80
N LEU A 129 19.16 -3.72 0.24
CA LEU A 129 18.66 -3.88 -1.12
C LEU A 129 19.77 -3.71 -2.15
N LYS A 130 20.73 -2.82 -1.91
CA LYS A 130 21.91 -2.62 -2.78
C LYS A 130 22.83 -3.84 -2.85
N LEU A 131 22.83 -4.70 -1.84
CA LEU A 131 23.65 -5.93 -1.80
C LEU A 131 23.05 -7.10 -2.59
N LYS A 132 21.81 -6.98 -3.06
CA LYS A 132 21.15 -8.02 -3.86
C LYS A 132 21.48 -7.87 -5.34
N GLU A 133 21.46 -8.95 -6.08
CA GLU A 133 21.64 -8.92 -7.53
C GLU A 133 20.54 -8.08 -8.22
N LYS A 134 19.29 -8.28 -7.79
CA LYS A 134 18.11 -7.51 -8.19
C LYS A 134 17.23 -7.29 -6.99
N ALA A 135 16.87 -6.04 -6.74
CA ALA A 135 15.97 -5.67 -5.66
C ALA A 135 14.79 -4.80 -6.14
N LYS A 136 13.74 -4.78 -5.35
CA LYS A 136 12.55 -3.99 -5.68
C LYS A 136 11.94 -3.32 -4.47
N VAL A 137 11.52 -2.06 -4.64
CA VAL A 137 10.61 -1.36 -3.72
C VAL A 137 9.27 -1.18 -4.43
N LEU A 138 8.22 -1.74 -3.84
CA LEU A 138 6.85 -1.54 -4.29
C LEU A 138 6.08 -0.72 -3.26
N ASN A 139 5.60 0.43 -3.68
CA ASN A 139 4.72 1.27 -2.87
C ASN A 139 3.26 1.09 -3.31
N VAL A 140 2.43 0.62 -2.39
CA VAL A 140 0.99 0.46 -2.63
C VAL A 140 0.28 1.76 -2.27
N GLY A 141 -0.12 2.46 -3.30
CA GLY A 141 -0.81 3.74 -3.20
C GLY A 141 -2.32 3.64 -3.20
N SER A 142 -2.95 4.54 -3.95
CA SER A 142 -4.39 4.60 -4.18
C SER A 142 -4.66 5.43 -5.44
N ILE A 143 -5.80 5.22 -6.07
CA ILE A 143 -6.37 6.15 -7.08
C ILE A 143 -6.44 7.58 -6.51
N PHE A 144 -6.71 7.73 -5.22
CA PHE A 144 -6.73 9.01 -4.51
C PHE A 144 -5.36 9.70 -4.40
N GLY A 145 -4.27 9.01 -4.72
CA GLY A 145 -2.96 9.65 -4.95
C GLY A 145 -2.85 10.38 -6.29
N SER A 146 -3.85 10.27 -7.16
CA SER A 146 -3.89 10.94 -8.48
C SER A 146 -5.15 11.78 -8.68
N ILE A 147 -6.19 11.57 -7.87
CA ILE A 147 -7.45 12.32 -7.89
C ILE A 147 -7.79 12.71 -6.45
N GLY A 148 -7.80 14.01 -6.14
CA GLY A 148 -8.27 14.51 -4.85
C GLY A 148 -9.77 14.28 -4.69
N HIS A 149 -10.20 13.73 -3.55
CA HIS A 149 -11.60 13.40 -3.30
C HIS A 149 -12.08 14.09 -2.00
N PRO A 150 -13.25 14.74 -2.01
CA PRO A 150 -13.83 15.31 -0.79
C PRO A 150 -14.00 14.24 0.31
N GLY A 151 -13.79 14.63 1.56
CA GLY A 151 -13.85 13.72 2.71
C GLY A 151 -12.56 12.92 2.96
N PHE A 152 -11.57 12.96 2.07
CA PHE A 152 -10.30 12.22 2.16
C PHE A 152 -9.07 13.12 2.01
N VAL A 153 -9.13 14.37 2.45
CA VAL A 153 -8.11 15.38 2.13
C VAL A 153 -6.71 14.95 2.57
N ALA A 154 -6.51 14.61 3.84
CA ALA A 154 -5.22 14.17 4.37
C ALA A 154 -4.75 12.85 3.73
N TYR A 155 -5.69 11.92 3.50
CA TYR A 155 -5.39 10.65 2.82
C TYR A 155 -4.93 10.87 1.38
N CYS A 156 -5.65 11.68 0.60
CA CYS A 156 -5.25 12.04 -0.78
C CYS A 156 -3.85 12.66 -0.81
N ALA A 157 -3.58 13.61 0.09
CA ALA A 157 -2.26 14.25 0.19
C ALA A 157 -1.15 13.23 0.49
N SER A 158 -1.39 12.30 1.43
CA SER A 158 -0.43 11.25 1.77
C SER A 158 -0.14 10.31 0.58
N LYS A 159 -1.17 9.90 -0.15
CA LYS A 159 -1.02 8.99 -1.30
C LYS A 159 -0.48 9.68 -2.55
N ALA A 160 -0.73 10.97 -2.73
CA ALA A 160 -0.09 11.79 -3.77
C ALA A 160 1.42 11.97 -3.47
N GLY A 161 1.77 12.27 -2.21
CA GLY A 161 3.16 12.31 -1.76
C GLY A 161 3.88 10.98 -2.00
N MET A 162 3.26 9.84 -1.67
CA MET A 162 3.82 8.51 -1.92
C MET A 162 4.07 8.25 -3.40
N LYS A 163 3.15 8.67 -4.28
CA LYS A 163 3.32 8.55 -5.73
C LYS A 163 4.54 9.34 -6.20
N THR A 164 4.65 10.60 -5.82
CA THR A 164 5.77 11.48 -6.21
C THR A 164 7.09 10.99 -5.61
N PHE A 165 7.10 10.55 -4.36
CA PHE A 165 8.26 9.90 -3.74
C PHE A 165 8.74 8.70 -4.55
N THR A 166 7.82 7.82 -4.94
CA THR A 166 8.14 6.63 -5.75
C THR A 166 8.77 7.02 -7.08
N GLU A 167 8.20 8.02 -7.75
CA GLU A 167 8.66 8.51 -9.05
C GLU A 167 10.06 9.14 -8.95
N ALA A 168 10.31 9.98 -7.94
CA ALA A 168 11.60 10.60 -7.72
C ALA A 168 12.68 9.56 -7.38
N LEU A 169 12.40 8.65 -6.44
CA LEU A 169 13.34 7.61 -6.03
C LEU A 169 13.63 6.62 -7.17
N SER A 170 12.62 6.31 -8.01
CA SER A 170 12.81 5.45 -9.20
C SER A 170 13.80 6.07 -10.21
N ARG A 171 13.77 7.40 -10.37
CA ARG A 171 14.71 8.12 -11.24
C ARG A 171 16.10 8.20 -10.64
N GLU A 172 16.19 8.42 -9.32
CA GLU A 172 17.46 8.48 -8.60
C GLU A 172 18.23 7.14 -8.61
N LEU A 173 17.49 6.03 -8.56
CA LEU A 173 18.07 4.69 -8.55
C LEU A 173 18.10 4.01 -9.93
N ALA A 174 17.87 4.75 -11.02
CA ALA A 174 17.77 4.19 -12.37
C ALA A 174 19.04 3.49 -12.87
N ASP A 175 20.19 3.85 -12.34
CA ASP A 175 21.50 3.24 -12.63
C ASP A 175 21.92 2.16 -11.63
N SER A 176 21.01 1.75 -10.73
CA SER A 176 21.25 0.75 -9.68
C SER A 176 20.55 -0.58 -9.97
N ASN A 177 20.80 -1.57 -9.09
CA ASN A 177 20.11 -2.85 -9.08
C ASN A 177 18.68 -2.79 -8.48
N ILE A 178 18.21 -1.62 -8.02
CA ILE A 178 16.94 -1.46 -7.31
C ILE A 178 15.91 -0.83 -8.23
N SER A 179 14.84 -1.55 -8.56
CA SER A 179 13.66 -0.96 -9.21
C SER A 179 12.66 -0.45 -8.18
N VAL A 180 12.11 0.75 -8.40
CA VAL A 180 11.10 1.35 -7.53
C VAL A 180 9.82 1.53 -8.31
N SER A 181 8.69 1.08 -7.76
CA SER A 181 7.42 1.05 -8.49
C SER A 181 6.21 1.40 -7.60
N TYR A 182 5.14 1.80 -8.26
CA TYR A 182 3.89 2.23 -7.61
C TYR A 182 2.69 1.50 -8.19
N ILE A 183 1.82 0.97 -7.34
CA ILE A 183 0.54 0.41 -7.74
C ILE A 183 -0.60 1.09 -6.96
N ALA A 184 -1.64 1.48 -7.67
CA ALA A 184 -2.77 2.23 -7.13
C ALA A 184 -4.08 1.44 -7.25
N PRO A 185 -4.51 0.76 -6.19
CA PRO A 185 -5.85 0.20 -6.08
C PRO A 185 -6.93 1.30 -6.06
N ARG A 186 -8.13 0.94 -6.52
CA ARG A 186 -9.37 1.66 -6.19
C ARG A 186 -9.95 1.16 -4.87
N ALA A 187 -11.19 1.52 -4.54
CA ALA A 187 -11.86 1.01 -3.36
C ALA A 187 -11.77 -0.53 -3.30
N THR A 188 -11.35 -1.06 -2.16
CA THR A 188 -11.17 -2.50 -1.92
C THR A 188 -11.96 -2.90 -0.68
N ALA A 189 -12.68 -4.02 -0.73
CA ALA A 189 -13.50 -4.52 0.37
C ALA A 189 -12.64 -5.03 1.54
N THR A 190 -12.18 -4.12 2.39
CA THR A 190 -11.34 -4.39 3.55
C THR A 190 -11.83 -3.61 4.76
N ALA A 191 -11.42 -4.01 5.96
CA ALA A 191 -11.68 -3.31 7.20
C ALA A 191 -11.07 -1.89 7.28
N LEU A 192 -10.24 -1.49 6.30
CA LEU A 192 -9.73 -0.12 6.17
C LEU A 192 -10.87 0.86 5.83
N ASN A 193 -11.87 0.42 5.08
CA ASN A 193 -13.07 1.19 4.77
C ASN A 193 -14.09 1.02 5.89
N SER A 194 -14.51 2.12 6.50
CA SER A 194 -15.65 2.12 7.42
C SER A 194 -16.96 1.81 6.69
N ASP A 195 -18.00 1.46 7.44
CA ASP A 195 -19.33 1.23 6.86
C ASP A 195 -19.83 2.47 6.11
N ARG A 196 -19.58 3.67 6.62
CA ARG A 196 -19.88 4.94 5.95
C ARG A 196 -19.25 5.07 4.58
N VAL A 197 -17.97 4.66 4.45
CA VAL A 197 -17.25 4.66 3.16
C VAL A 197 -17.86 3.65 2.21
N ASN A 198 -18.20 2.46 2.70
CA ASN A 198 -18.82 1.41 1.89
C ASN A 198 -20.20 1.82 1.37
N GLU A 199 -21.03 2.41 2.22
CA GLU A 199 -22.35 2.94 1.86
C GLU A 199 -22.26 4.10 0.87
N MET A 200 -21.34 5.04 1.08
CA MET A 200 -21.08 6.12 0.14
C MET A 200 -20.65 5.58 -1.23
N ASN A 201 -19.73 4.63 -1.28
CA ASN A 201 -19.29 4.02 -2.53
C ASN A 201 -20.45 3.36 -3.28
N LYS A 202 -21.32 2.65 -2.56
CA LYS A 202 -22.53 2.04 -3.12
C LYS A 202 -23.50 3.11 -3.66
N ALA A 203 -23.74 4.18 -2.91
CA ALA A 203 -24.62 5.27 -3.33
C ALA A 203 -24.10 6.05 -4.55
N LEU A 204 -22.77 6.16 -4.68
CA LEU A 204 -22.11 6.78 -5.83
C LEU A 204 -21.95 5.83 -7.04
N GLY A 205 -22.29 4.56 -6.90
CA GLY A 205 -22.09 3.55 -7.95
C GLY A 205 -20.63 3.21 -8.21
N ASN A 206 -19.76 3.45 -7.23
CA ASN A 206 -18.34 3.13 -7.33
C ASN A 206 -18.11 1.61 -7.26
N ASN A 207 -17.25 1.11 -8.13
CA ASN A 207 -16.83 -0.29 -8.07
C ASN A 207 -15.88 -0.52 -6.87
N THR A 208 -16.06 -1.67 -6.21
CA THR A 208 -15.19 -2.14 -5.13
C THR A 208 -14.57 -3.47 -5.51
N ASP A 209 -13.24 -3.58 -5.43
CA ASP A 209 -12.52 -4.81 -5.73
C ASP A 209 -12.39 -5.70 -4.48
N THR A 210 -12.22 -7.01 -4.69
CA THR A 210 -11.87 -7.93 -3.59
C THR A 210 -10.38 -7.83 -3.24
N PRO A 211 -9.99 -8.12 -1.99
CA PRO A 211 -8.58 -8.19 -1.60
C PRO A 211 -7.76 -9.16 -2.47
N ASP A 212 -8.33 -10.32 -2.82
CA ASP A 212 -7.68 -11.33 -3.65
C ASP A 212 -7.40 -10.82 -5.08
N TYR A 213 -8.36 -10.09 -5.67
CA TYR A 213 -8.14 -9.47 -6.98
C TYR A 213 -7.03 -8.43 -6.93
N VAL A 214 -7.01 -7.57 -5.90
CA VAL A 214 -5.94 -6.57 -5.75
C VAL A 214 -4.59 -7.26 -5.52
N ALA A 215 -4.53 -8.31 -4.70
CA ALA A 215 -3.33 -9.09 -4.46
C ALA A 215 -2.81 -9.74 -5.77
N SER A 216 -3.67 -10.32 -6.59
CA SER A 216 -3.28 -10.87 -7.90
C SER A 216 -2.71 -9.82 -8.86
N GLN A 217 -3.26 -8.59 -8.83
CA GLN A 217 -2.74 -7.47 -9.62
C GLN A 217 -1.37 -7.00 -9.10
N ILE A 218 -1.12 -7.06 -7.78
CA ILE A 218 0.18 -6.77 -7.18
C ILE A 218 1.22 -7.82 -7.62
N ILE A 219 0.89 -9.11 -7.58
CA ILE A 219 1.75 -10.18 -8.09
C ILE A 219 2.10 -9.93 -9.56
N SER A 220 1.10 -9.71 -10.40
CA SER A 220 1.30 -9.40 -11.82
C SER A 220 2.21 -8.17 -12.02
N HIS A 221 2.02 -7.11 -11.21
CA HIS A 221 2.85 -5.90 -11.27
C HIS A 221 4.33 -6.21 -10.94
N LEU A 222 4.58 -7.02 -9.93
CA LEU A 222 5.94 -7.45 -9.53
C LEU A 222 6.59 -8.30 -10.63
N GLN A 223 5.87 -9.28 -11.18
CA GLN A 223 6.38 -10.21 -12.20
C GLN A 223 6.71 -9.50 -13.52
N TRP A 224 5.83 -8.61 -13.99
CA TRP A 224 6.01 -7.85 -15.23
C TRP A 224 6.91 -6.62 -15.08
N ASP A 225 7.44 -6.37 -13.90
CA ASP A 225 8.35 -5.26 -13.57
C ASP A 225 7.83 -3.87 -14.03
N LYS A 226 6.55 -3.64 -13.81
CA LYS A 226 5.91 -2.38 -14.19
C LYS A 226 6.34 -1.25 -13.24
N ALA A 227 6.61 -0.06 -13.77
CA ALA A 227 6.94 1.11 -12.96
C ALA A 227 5.70 1.70 -12.27
N LEU A 228 4.57 1.73 -12.97
CA LEU A 228 3.30 2.31 -12.50
C LEU A 228 2.12 1.48 -12.96
N SER A 229 1.19 1.17 -12.05
CA SER A 229 -0.09 0.55 -12.38
C SER A 229 -1.24 1.20 -11.62
N TYR A 230 -2.36 1.38 -12.29
CA TYR A 230 -3.65 1.68 -11.70
C TYR A 230 -4.54 0.45 -11.83
N ILE A 231 -5.28 0.08 -10.78
CA ILE A 231 -6.21 -1.06 -10.80
C ILE A 231 -7.62 -0.55 -11.05
N GLY A 232 -8.35 -1.23 -11.93
CA GLY A 232 -9.76 -0.97 -12.20
C GLY A 232 -10.03 -0.05 -13.41
N TRP A 233 -11.19 -0.26 -14.01
CA TRP A 233 -11.87 0.58 -14.98
C TRP A 233 -13.22 0.98 -14.37
N PRO A 234 -13.67 2.24 -14.47
CA PRO A 234 -13.12 3.34 -15.33
C PRO A 234 -12.03 4.20 -14.68
N GLU A 235 -11.58 3.89 -13.47
CA GLU A 235 -10.67 4.74 -12.68
C GLU A 235 -9.35 5.03 -13.41
N LYS A 236 -8.80 4.05 -14.14
CA LYS A 236 -7.61 4.25 -15.00
C LYS A 236 -7.81 5.38 -16.02
N PHE A 237 -9.00 5.50 -16.56
CA PHE A 237 -9.35 6.56 -17.50
C PHE A 237 -9.47 7.90 -16.77
N PHE A 238 -10.17 7.94 -15.63
CA PHE A 238 -10.34 9.18 -14.86
C PHE A 238 -9.03 9.75 -14.33
N VAL A 239 -8.06 8.92 -13.95
CA VAL A 239 -6.73 9.40 -13.56
C VAL A 239 -6.05 10.13 -14.72
N ARG A 240 -6.09 9.58 -15.93
CA ARG A 240 -5.54 10.23 -17.13
C ARG A 240 -6.31 11.50 -17.49
N LEU A 241 -7.63 11.44 -17.42
CA LEU A 241 -8.50 12.58 -17.67
C LEU A 241 -8.22 13.70 -16.66
N ASN A 242 -8.03 13.38 -15.37
CA ASN A 242 -7.70 14.37 -14.35
C ASN A 242 -6.34 15.04 -14.60
N ALA A 243 -5.36 14.31 -15.15
CA ALA A 243 -4.05 14.86 -15.49
C ALA A 243 -4.11 15.81 -16.69
N LEU A 244 -4.99 15.56 -17.67
CA LEU A 244 -5.09 16.35 -18.90
C LEU A 244 -6.16 17.45 -18.81
N LEU A 245 -7.30 17.16 -18.21
CA LEU A 245 -8.47 18.03 -18.13
C LEU A 245 -9.05 18.04 -16.69
N PRO A 246 -8.30 18.57 -15.70
CA PRO A 246 -8.69 18.51 -14.28
C PRO A 246 -10.05 19.17 -14.00
N SER A 247 -10.43 20.20 -14.77
CA SER A 247 -11.72 20.89 -14.61
C SER A 247 -12.93 19.99 -14.88
N VAL A 248 -12.79 18.99 -15.74
CA VAL A 248 -13.88 18.03 -16.05
C VAL A 248 -14.11 17.11 -14.84
N VAL A 249 -13.03 16.53 -14.28
CA VAL A 249 -13.12 15.67 -13.11
C VAL A 249 -13.56 16.47 -11.88
N HIS A 250 -13.07 17.70 -11.72
CA HIS A 250 -13.52 18.62 -10.66
C HIS A 250 -15.04 18.82 -10.68
N LYS A 251 -15.61 19.18 -11.84
CA LYS A 251 -17.07 19.39 -11.97
C LYS A 251 -17.85 18.10 -11.64
N ALA A 252 -17.36 16.94 -12.06
CA ALA A 252 -18.01 15.66 -11.77
C ALA A 252 -18.01 15.34 -10.26
N LEU A 253 -16.91 15.59 -9.55
CA LEU A 253 -16.82 15.40 -8.11
C LEU A 253 -17.70 16.38 -7.32
N ILE A 254 -17.72 17.67 -7.72
CA ILE A 254 -18.55 18.70 -7.07
C ILE A 254 -20.04 18.39 -7.22
N LYS A 255 -20.46 17.80 -8.34
CA LYS A 255 -21.87 17.37 -8.52
C LYS A 255 -22.34 16.42 -7.41
N ASN A 256 -21.46 15.59 -6.90
CA ASN A 256 -21.74 14.60 -5.86
C ASN A 256 -21.40 15.10 -4.43
N LEU A 257 -20.95 16.35 -4.28
CA LEU A 257 -20.45 16.88 -3.00
C LEU A 257 -21.48 16.81 -1.88
N GLY A 258 -22.75 17.09 -2.16
CA GLY A 258 -23.84 17.03 -1.17
C GLY A 258 -23.98 15.64 -0.56
N LEU A 259 -23.97 14.61 -1.41
CA LEU A 259 -24.04 13.21 -0.98
C LEU A 259 -22.80 12.79 -0.19
N ILE A 260 -21.61 13.17 -0.64
CA ILE A 260 -20.35 12.87 0.05
C ILE A 260 -20.35 13.50 1.46
N LYS A 261 -20.77 14.78 1.58
CA LYS A 261 -20.87 15.47 2.87
C LYS A 261 -21.87 14.81 3.82
N GLN A 262 -22.99 14.29 3.31
CA GLN A 262 -23.97 13.56 4.10
C GLN A 262 -23.34 12.35 4.78
N TYR A 263 -22.60 11.51 4.02
CA TYR A 263 -21.92 10.33 4.58
C TYR A 263 -20.71 10.68 5.45
N ALA A 264 -20.04 11.80 5.20
CA ALA A 264 -18.91 12.22 6.03
C ALA A 264 -19.36 12.66 7.43
N ARG A 265 -20.60 13.17 7.59
CA ARG A 265 -21.17 13.64 8.86
C ARG A 265 -22.04 12.62 9.59
N SER A 266 -22.41 11.50 8.97
CA SER A 266 -23.14 10.41 9.60
C SER A 266 -22.19 9.50 10.43
#